data_3567bd490dfc0a1213e0f0063e454ea3
#
_entry.id   3567bd490dfc0a1213e0f0063e454ea3
#
_cell.length_a   1.000
_cell.length_b   1.000
_cell.length_c   1.000
_cell.angle_alpha   90.00
_cell.angle_beta   90.00
_cell.angle_gamma   90.00
#
_symmetry.space_group_name_H-M   'P 1'
#
loop_
_entity.id
_entity.type
_entity.pdbx_description
1 polymer ?
#
loop_
_entity_poly.entity_id
_entity_poly.type
_entity_poly.pdbx_seq_one_letter_code
_entity_poly.pdbx_strand_id
1 'polypeptide(L)'
;MEKSFLLTYEQLQIPCKLTQPDTCAIRRVILSVHGIGGSTNDEIQTSIAEEMCFFHGATVRFDFPCHGESTADDTCFTLQNCVGSLLAAARWAKEQFPAVEDLCIFATGFGAYVTLVCLPELMELPGRIKLVVQTPSVRMHESLLSMTRLSKETFRAMDSFVLRAPRPLTVRYSLYEQLQSNIVLTTYPLPMLILQGELDDFIRMDDIRQFRRINEQSRLVIIPGASHRFLEEGAWDMVLDLTRDWFEFEQVLLTDAI
;
A
#
# COMPACT_ATOMS: atom_id res chain seq x y z
N MET A 1 10.66 7.64 18.27
CA MET A 1 9.39 8.18 18.87
C MET A 1 8.22 7.86 17.94
N GLU A 2 7.09 7.43 18.52
CA GLU A 2 5.82 7.27 17.78
C GLU A 2 4.77 8.23 18.33
N LYS A 3 3.96 8.82 17.44
CA LYS A 3 2.88 9.75 17.78
C LYS A 3 1.64 9.40 16.97
N SER A 4 0.49 9.24 17.65
CA SER A 4 -0.83 9.11 17.01
C SER A 4 -1.48 10.47 16.85
N PHE A 5 -2.20 10.66 15.73
CA PHE A 5 -2.95 11.88 15.41
C PHE A 5 -4.09 11.58 14.43
N LEU A 6 -4.96 12.55 14.22
CA LEU A 6 -6.07 12.44 13.26
C LEU A 6 -5.87 13.45 12.14
N LEU A 7 -6.10 13.01 10.91
CA LEU A 7 -6.31 13.89 9.77
C LEU A 7 -7.79 13.93 9.41
N THR A 8 -8.18 14.96 8.68
CA THR A 8 -9.54 15.09 8.17
C THR A 8 -9.52 15.10 6.64
N TYR A 9 -10.35 14.28 6.03
CA TYR A 9 -10.68 14.36 4.61
C TYR A 9 -12.20 14.42 4.49
N GLU A 10 -12.73 15.53 3.98
CA GLU A 10 -14.16 15.82 4.00
C GLU A 10 -14.76 15.67 5.40
N GLN A 11 -15.61 14.67 5.61
CA GLN A 11 -16.23 14.36 6.91
C GLN A 11 -15.55 13.18 7.63
N LEU A 12 -14.52 12.57 7.01
CA LEU A 12 -13.81 11.42 7.56
C LEU A 12 -12.70 11.87 8.51
N GLN A 13 -12.62 11.20 9.67
CA GLN A 13 -11.47 11.24 10.55
C GLN A 13 -10.56 10.07 10.20
N ILE A 14 -9.31 10.36 9.84
CA ILE A 14 -8.32 9.38 9.40
C ILE A 14 -7.32 9.18 10.54
N PRO A 15 -7.36 8.04 11.25
CA PRO A 15 -6.34 7.71 12.25
C PRO A 15 -4.97 7.57 11.58
N CYS A 16 -3.98 8.24 12.14
CA CYS A 16 -2.61 8.26 11.63
C CYS A 16 -1.61 8.02 12.73
N LYS A 17 -0.45 7.46 12.35
CA LYS A 17 0.73 7.32 13.20
C LYS A 17 1.95 7.86 12.49
N LEU A 18 2.75 8.62 13.21
CA LEU A 18 4.06 9.07 12.77
C LEU A 18 5.13 8.38 13.62
N THR A 19 6.01 7.63 12.97
CA THR A 19 7.22 7.07 13.59
C THR A 19 8.44 7.78 13.02
N GLN A 20 9.26 8.37 13.88
CA GLN A 20 10.47 9.09 13.47
C GLN A 20 11.56 8.99 14.53
N PRO A 21 12.85 9.16 14.17
CA PRO A 21 13.95 9.24 15.14
C PRO A 21 13.82 10.47 16.05
N ASP A 22 14.31 10.35 17.28
CA ASP A 22 14.16 11.41 18.30
C ASP A 22 15.12 12.59 18.12
N THR A 23 16.32 12.35 17.59
CA THR A 23 17.44 13.31 17.66
C THR A 23 18.15 13.55 16.34
N CYS A 24 17.74 12.92 15.24
CA CYS A 24 18.41 13.00 13.95
C CYS A 24 17.63 13.83 12.94
N ALA A 25 18.34 14.44 11.99
CA ALA A 25 17.71 15.06 10.84
C ALA A 25 17.00 14.00 9.98
N ILE A 26 15.75 14.25 9.64
CA ILE A 26 14.97 13.41 8.76
C ILE A 26 15.51 13.53 7.34
N ARG A 27 15.86 12.39 6.75
CA ARG A 27 16.39 12.30 5.37
C ARG A 27 15.34 11.90 4.35
N ARG A 28 14.31 11.14 4.79
CA ARG A 28 13.23 10.62 3.94
C ARG A 28 11.91 10.71 4.67
N VAL A 29 10.86 10.91 3.91
CA VAL A 29 9.49 10.76 4.38
C VAL A 29 8.88 9.55 3.70
N ILE A 30 8.38 8.64 4.49
CA ILE A 30 7.78 7.38 4.03
C ILE A 30 6.28 7.43 4.31
N LEU A 31 5.47 7.10 3.31
CA LEU A 31 4.06 6.80 3.47
C LEU A 31 3.89 5.29 3.39
N SER A 32 3.45 4.66 4.46
CA SER A 32 3.20 3.22 4.50
C SER A 32 1.71 2.95 4.44
N VAL A 33 1.29 2.17 3.43
CA VAL A 33 -0.11 2.00 3.03
C VAL A 33 -0.51 0.54 3.14
N HIS A 34 -1.42 0.23 4.08
CA HIS A 34 -1.84 -1.14 4.37
C HIS A 34 -2.77 -1.73 3.31
N GLY A 35 -2.89 -3.06 3.28
CA GLY A 35 -3.81 -3.80 2.43
C GLY A 35 -5.26 -3.84 2.96
N ILE A 36 -6.15 -4.52 2.22
CA ILE A 36 -7.53 -4.73 2.65
C ILE A 36 -7.58 -5.55 3.95
N GLY A 37 -8.37 -5.10 4.91
CA GLY A 37 -8.46 -5.71 6.24
C GLY A 37 -7.27 -5.46 7.14
N GLY A 38 -6.29 -4.68 6.69
CA GLY A 38 -5.11 -4.27 7.45
C GLY A 38 -5.31 -3.01 8.30
N SER A 39 -4.24 -2.53 8.92
CA SER A 39 -4.24 -1.34 9.76
C SER A 39 -2.84 -0.75 9.95
N THR A 40 -2.77 0.43 10.55
CA THR A 40 -1.52 1.06 10.98
C THR A 40 -0.71 0.22 11.99
N ASN A 41 -1.36 -0.75 12.65
CA ASN A 41 -0.77 -1.61 13.67
C ASN A 41 -0.34 -2.98 13.14
N ASP A 42 -0.54 -3.26 11.86
CA ASP A 42 -0.08 -4.53 11.28
C ASP A 42 1.43 -4.65 11.39
N GLU A 43 1.92 -5.86 11.60
CA GLU A 43 3.34 -6.18 11.73
C GLU A 43 4.15 -5.63 10.56
N ILE A 44 3.65 -5.79 9.32
CA ILE A 44 4.26 -5.26 8.10
C ILE A 44 4.44 -3.74 8.20
N GLN A 45 3.39 -3.02 8.63
CA GLN A 45 3.40 -1.56 8.72
C GLN A 45 4.33 -1.06 9.83
N THR A 46 4.37 -1.76 10.96
CA THR A 46 5.24 -1.42 12.09
C THR A 46 6.70 -1.70 11.78
N SER A 47 7.02 -2.85 11.17
CA SER A 47 8.39 -3.20 10.80
C SER A 47 8.99 -2.23 9.76
N ILE A 48 8.22 -1.83 8.75
CA ILE A 48 8.66 -0.78 7.80
C ILE A 48 8.93 0.54 8.54
N ALA A 49 8.08 0.92 9.48
CA ALA A 49 8.26 2.16 10.21
C ALA A 49 9.50 2.13 11.13
N GLU A 50 9.76 1.01 11.77
CA GLU A 50 10.94 0.80 12.63
C GLU A 50 12.22 0.78 11.81
N GLU A 51 12.26 0.01 10.72
CA GLU A 51 13.40 -0.06 9.81
C GLU A 51 13.72 1.32 9.23
N MET A 52 12.73 2.02 8.68
CA MET A 52 12.98 3.34 8.11
C MET A 52 13.38 4.36 9.18
N CYS A 53 12.85 4.27 10.40
CA CYS A 53 13.25 5.13 11.53
C CYS A 53 14.74 4.94 11.87
N PHE A 54 15.23 3.70 11.87
CA PHE A 54 16.66 3.39 12.10
C PHE A 54 17.54 4.06 11.03
N PHE A 55 17.07 4.16 9.79
CA PHE A 55 17.77 4.81 8.68
C PHE A 55 17.36 6.29 8.47
N HIS A 56 17.03 7.00 9.54
CA HIS A 56 16.72 8.43 9.56
C HIS A 56 15.48 8.83 8.73
N GLY A 57 14.54 7.92 8.56
CA GLY A 57 13.25 8.16 7.92
C GLY A 57 12.15 8.54 8.92
N ALA A 58 11.20 9.34 8.48
CA ALA A 58 9.93 9.57 9.16
C ALA A 58 8.82 8.83 8.41
N THR A 59 8.16 7.86 9.07
CA THR A 59 7.12 7.06 8.45
C THR A 59 5.74 7.47 8.94
N VAL A 60 4.88 7.87 8.01
CA VAL A 60 3.46 8.11 8.22
C VAL A 60 2.69 6.86 7.83
N ARG A 61 1.89 6.34 8.74
CA ARG A 61 0.92 5.25 8.55
C ARG A 61 -0.46 5.81 8.79
N PHE A 62 -1.46 5.35 8.07
CA PHE A 62 -2.85 5.78 8.27
C PHE A 62 -3.81 4.61 8.06
N ASP A 63 -4.98 4.67 8.69
CA ASP A 63 -6.04 3.68 8.49
C ASP A 63 -7.01 4.16 7.42
N PHE A 64 -7.26 3.31 6.42
CA PHE A 64 -8.36 3.52 5.48
C PHE A 64 -9.71 3.56 6.19
N PRO A 65 -10.76 4.16 5.58
CA PRO A 65 -12.11 4.09 6.12
C PRO A 65 -12.52 2.66 6.46
N CYS A 66 -13.13 2.46 7.62
CA CYS A 66 -13.59 1.17 8.15
C CYS A 66 -12.47 0.19 8.56
N HIS A 67 -11.19 0.57 8.46
CA HIS A 67 -10.05 -0.23 8.87
C HIS A 67 -9.47 0.26 10.19
N GLY A 68 -8.72 -0.59 10.86
CA GLY A 68 -7.96 -0.24 12.08
C GLY A 68 -8.78 0.52 13.11
N GLU A 69 -8.32 1.72 13.46
CA GLU A 69 -8.94 2.62 14.44
C GLU A 69 -9.97 3.59 13.82
N SER A 70 -10.23 3.49 12.50
CA SER A 70 -11.23 4.33 11.82
C SER A 70 -12.61 4.17 12.45
N THR A 71 -13.29 5.27 12.74
CA THR A 71 -14.67 5.29 13.24
C THR A 71 -15.70 5.48 12.13
N ALA A 72 -15.28 5.46 10.88
CA ALA A 72 -16.14 5.62 9.72
C ALA A 72 -17.19 4.49 9.64
N ASP A 73 -18.40 4.85 9.23
CA ASP A 73 -19.46 3.92 8.89
C ASP A 73 -19.07 3.06 7.67
N ASP A 74 -19.62 1.85 7.59
CA ASP A 74 -19.27 0.89 6.53
C ASP A 74 -19.61 1.36 5.11
N THR A 75 -20.51 2.33 4.97
CA THR A 75 -20.83 3.00 3.70
C THR A 75 -19.68 3.90 3.21
N CYS A 76 -18.76 4.27 4.11
CA CYS A 76 -17.60 5.08 3.78
C CYS A 76 -16.46 4.28 3.14
N PHE A 77 -16.53 2.94 3.13
CA PHE A 77 -15.51 2.14 2.44
C PHE A 77 -15.74 2.17 0.93
N THR A 78 -15.33 3.26 0.32
CA THR A 78 -15.37 3.51 -1.12
C THR A 78 -13.96 3.78 -1.65
N LEU A 79 -13.74 3.54 -2.95
CA LEU A 79 -12.44 3.84 -3.57
C LEU A 79 -12.10 5.33 -3.46
N GLN A 80 -13.09 6.21 -3.66
CA GLN A 80 -12.89 7.66 -3.55
C GLN A 80 -12.40 8.07 -2.16
N ASN A 81 -13.01 7.53 -1.11
CA ASN A 81 -12.61 7.84 0.27
C ASN A 81 -11.24 7.26 0.62
N CYS A 82 -10.89 6.09 0.08
CA CYS A 82 -9.55 5.52 0.25
C CYS A 82 -8.49 6.37 -0.45
N VAL A 83 -8.74 6.80 -1.69
CA VAL A 83 -7.87 7.73 -2.44
C VAL A 83 -7.71 9.04 -1.67
N GLY A 84 -8.82 9.65 -1.23
CA GLY A 84 -8.79 10.89 -0.47
C GLY A 84 -8.01 10.80 0.83
N SER A 85 -8.16 9.68 1.56
CA SER A 85 -7.40 9.42 2.79
C SER A 85 -5.90 9.31 2.53
N LEU A 86 -5.50 8.59 1.49
CA LEU A 86 -4.10 8.45 1.09
C LEU A 86 -3.50 9.80 0.69
N LEU A 87 -4.20 10.57 -0.15
CA LEU A 87 -3.74 11.90 -0.57
C LEU A 87 -3.65 12.88 0.59
N ALA A 88 -4.59 12.84 1.54
CA ALA A 88 -4.52 13.66 2.76
C ALA A 88 -3.28 13.33 3.59
N ALA A 89 -2.99 12.03 3.79
CA ALA A 89 -1.79 11.60 4.51
C ALA A 89 -0.49 12.00 3.78
N ALA A 90 -0.45 11.88 2.45
CA ALA A 90 0.70 12.27 1.63
C ALA A 90 0.97 13.78 1.67
N ARG A 91 -0.09 14.61 1.53
CA ARG A 91 0.02 16.07 1.65
C ARG A 91 0.52 16.47 3.02
N TRP A 92 -0.09 15.97 4.08
CA TRP A 92 0.33 16.22 5.45
C TRP A 92 1.80 15.86 5.66
N ALA A 93 2.25 14.71 5.17
CA ALA A 93 3.62 14.26 5.28
C ALA A 93 4.60 15.25 4.62
N LYS A 94 4.28 15.75 3.42
CA LYS A 94 5.09 16.76 2.73
C LYS A 94 5.06 18.12 3.44
N GLU A 95 3.95 18.52 4.03
CA GLU A 95 3.83 19.75 4.80
C GLU A 95 4.63 19.72 6.11
N GLN A 96 4.66 18.57 6.79
CA GLN A 96 5.46 18.40 8.01
C GLN A 96 6.96 18.36 7.74
N PHE A 97 7.38 17.89 6.58
CA PHE A 97 8.78 17.70 6.21
C PHE A 97 9.13 18.41 4.89
N PRO A 98 8.95 19.73 4.79
CA PRO A 98 9.09 20.47 3.52
C PRO A 98 10.51 20.46 2.96
N ALA A 99 11.52 20.25 3.80
CA ALA A 99 12.92 20.17 3.39
C ALA A 99 13.31 18.81 2.80
N VAL A 100 12.45 17.78 2.96
CA VAL A 100 12.72 16.44 2.41
C VAL A 100 12.15 16.35 1.01
N GLU A 101 13.03 16.12 0.03
CA GLU A 101 12.65 16.07 -1.37
C GLU A 101 11.82 14.82 -1.69
N ASP A 102 12.29 13.64 -1.27
CA ASP A 102 11.69 12.37 -1.64
C ASP A 102 10.48 12.02 -0.76
N LEU A 103 9.35 11.69 -1.39
CA LEU A 103 8.25 10.97 -0.78
C LEU A 103 8.36 9.49 -1.18
N CYS A 104 8.78 8.66 -0.25
CA CYS A 104 8.86 7.23 -0.44
C CYS A 104 7.51 6.58 -0.08
N ILE A 105 7.00 5.70 -0.90
CA ILE A 105 5.71 5.02 -0.65
C ILE A 105 5.95 3.51 -0.64
N PHE A 106 5.61 2.88 0.48
CA PHE A 106 5.52 1.43 0.61
C PHE A 106 4.06 1.04 0.71
N ALA A 107 3.55 0.29 -0.24
CA ALA A 107 2.13 -0.03 -0.31
C ALA A 107 1.89 -1.52 -0.56
N THR A 108 0.93 -2.11 0.16
CA THR A 108 0.65 -3.56 0.11
C THR A 108 -0.74 -3.87 -0.45
N GLY A 109 -0.85 -4.87 -1.31
CA GLY A 109 -2.12 -5.42 -1.80
C GLY A 109 -3.11 -4.38 -2.32
N PHE A 110 -4.23 -4.19 -1.60
CA PHE A 110 -5.23 -3.14 -1.87
C PHE A 110 -4.65 -1.73 -1.74
N GLY A 111 -3.78 -1.49 -0.75
CA GLY A 111 -3.11 -0.20 -0.61
C GLY A 111 -2.22 0.13 -1.82
N ALA A 112 -1.55 -0.88 -2.38
CA ALA A 112 -0.80 -0.72 -3.63
C ALA A 112 -1.74 -0.36 -4.81
N TYR A 113 -2.90 -1.01 -4.90
CA TYR A 113 -3.91 -0.68 -5.90
C TYR A 113 -4.39 0.78 -5.75
N VAL A 114 -4.77 1.21 -4.54
CA VAL A 114 -5.21 2.60 -4.28
C VAL A 114 -4.10 3.60 -4.62
N THR A 115 -2.85 3.29 -4.26
CA THR A 115 -1.68 4.12 -4.60
C THR A 115 -1.52 4.27 -6.11
N LEU A 116 -1.66 3.19 -6.87
CA LEU A 116 -1.58 3.23 -8.33
C LEU A 116 -2.74 4.01 -8.96
N VAL A 117 -3.95 3.94 -8.39
CA VAL A 117 -5.11 4.73 -8.86
C VAL A 117 -4.84 6.23 -8.73
N CYS A 118 -4.29 6.69 -7.59
CA CYS A 118 -4.05 8.11 -7.34
C CYS A 118 -2.60 8.56 -7.60
N LEU A 119 -1.81 7.73 -8.30
CA LEU A 119 -0.42 8.08 -8.60
C LEU A 119 -0.26 9.38 -9.39
N PRO A 120 -1.13 9.71 -10.37
CA PRO A 120 -1.08 11.01 -11.03
C PRO A 120 -1.16 12.19 -10.06
N GLU A 121 -2.09 12.16 -9.12
CA GLU A 121 -2.28 13.22 -8.12
C GLU A 121 -1.13 13.25 -7.09
N LEU A 122 -0.57 12.10 -6.75
CA LEU A 122 0.62 12.03 -5.90
C LEU A 122 1.82 12.69 -6.56
N MET A 123 1.97 12.53 -7.88
CA MET A 123 3.06 13.11 -8.65
C MET A 123 2.95 14.65 -8.80
N GLU A 124 1.80 15.23 -8.51
CA GLU A 124 1.63 16.69 -8.41
C GLU A 124 2.19 17.28 -7.10
N LEU A 125 2.46 16.44 -6.11
CA LEU A 125 3.08 16.88 -4.86
C LEU A 125 4.54 17.31 -5.09
N PRO A 126 5.05 18.28 -4.31
CA PRO A 126 6.45 18.71 -4.43
C PRO A 126 7.43 17.57 -4.16
N GLY A 127 8.46 17.44 -5.02
CA GLY A 127 9.53 16.47 -4.85
C GLY A 127 9.38 15.24 -5.73
N ARG A 128 10.12 14.18 -5.39
CA ARG A 128 10.16 12.93 -6.16
C ARG A 128 9.39 11.84 -5.44
N ILE A 129 8.70 11.00 -6.20
CA ILE A 129 8.07 9.78 -5.66
C ILE A 129 8.99 8.59 -5.89
N LYS A 130 9.25 7.82 -4.81
CA LYS A 130 9.87 6.50 -4.87
C LYS A 130 8.86 5.47 -4.41
N LEU A 131 8.55 4.49 -5.24
CA LEU A 131 7.44 3.57 -5.02
C LEU A 131 7.90 2.13 -4.89
N VAL A 132 7.50 1.49 -3.81
CA VAL A 132 7.56 0.04 -3.59
C VAL A 132 6.15 -0.49 -3.44
N VAL A 133 5.78 -1.48 -4.26
CA VAL A 133 4.48 -2.16 -4.19
C VAL A 133 4.70 -3.64 -3.89
N GLN A 134 4.17 -4.09 -2.77
CA GLN A 134 4.21 -5.48 -2.35
C GLN A 134 2.89 -6.16 -2.72
N THR A 135 2.98 -7.28 -3.45
CA THR A 135 1.81 -8.05 -3.91
C THR A 135 0.68 -7.16 -4.45
N PRO A 136 0.97 -6.25 -5.42
CA PRO A 136 -0.02 -5.30 -5.87
C PRO A 136 -1.20 -6.01 -6.53
N SER A 137 -2.41 -5.75 -6.03
CA SER A 137 -3.63 -6.34 -6.59
C SER A 137 -4.07 -5.58 -7.85
N VAL A 138 -3.34 -5.77 -8.96
CA VAL A 138 -3.58 -5.02 -10.22
C VAL A 138 -4.93 -5.33 -10.88
N ARG A 139 -5.59 -6.43 -10.47
CA ARG A 139 -6.98 -6.77 -10.81
C ARG A 139 -7.83 -6.85 -9.54
N MET A 140 -7.86 -5.75 -8.78
CA MET A 140 -8.44 -5.73 -7.43
C MET A 140 -9.88 -6.25 -7.38
N HIS A 141 -10.70 -5.98 -8.39
CA HIS A 141 -12.07 -6.50 -8.46
C HIS A 141 -12.13 -8.04 -8.56
N GLU A 142 -11.18 -8.67 -9.27
CA GLU A 142 -11.08 -10.15 -9.34
C GLU A 142 -10.57 -10.71 -8.01
N SER A 143 -9.55 -10.09 -7.42
CA SER A 143 -9.03 -10.46 -6.10
C SER A 143 -10.11 -10.37 -5.03
N LEU A 144 -10.96 -9.34 -5.07
CA LEU A 144 -12.07 -9.19 -4.14
C LEU A 144 -13.08 -10.34 -4.28
N LEU A 145 -13.46 -10.74 -5.50
CA LEU A 145 -14.33 -11.91 -5.71
C LEU A 145 -13.69 -13.19 -5.19
N SER A 146 -12.39 -13.37 -5.43
CA SER A 146 -11.65 -14.52 -4.90
C SER A 146 -11.69 -14.58 -3.37
N MET A 147 -11.49 -13.45 -2.69
CA MET A 147 -11.58 -13.36 -1.22
C MET A 147 -12.97 -13.69 -0.69
N THR A 148 -14.01 -13.25 -1.39
CA THR A 148 -15.40 -13.52 -0.98
C THR A 148 -15.84 -14.94 -1.31
N ARG A 149 -15.19 -15.60 -2.27
CA ARG A 149 -15.60 -16.89 -2.88
C ARG A 149 -17.02 -16.84 -3.46
N LEU A 150 -17.49 -15.66 -3.84
CA LEU A 150 -18.80 -15.43 -4.45
C LEU A 150 -18.66 -15.28 -5.96
N SER A 151 -19.70 -15.63 -6.71
CA SER A 151 -19.82 -15.14 -8.08
C SER A 151 -20.21 -13.67 -8.06
N LYS A 152 -19.93 -12.97 -9.17
CA LYS A 152 -20.33 -11.56 -9.33
C LYS A 152 -21.83 -11.38 -9.15
N GLU A 153 -22.64 -12.29 -9.72
CA GLU A 153 -24.09 -12.27 -9.64
C GLU A 153 -24.60 -12.46 -8.20
N THR A 154 -23.99 -13.39 -7.48
CA THR A 154 -24.32 -13.62 -6.05
C THR A 154 -23.97 -12.41 -5.21
N PHE A 155 -22.76 -11.84 -5.39
CA PHE A 155 -22.34 -10.66 -4.66
C PHE A 155 -23.27 -9.46 -4.95
N ARG A 156 -23.64 -9.26 -6.23
CA ARG A 156 -24.60 -8.23 -6.62
C ARG A 156 -25.97 -8.42 -5.97
N ALA A 157 -26.47 -9.65 -5.91
CA ALA A 157 -27.76 -9.94 -5.29
C ALA A 157 -27.77 -9.74 -3.76
N MET A 158 -26.63 -9.98 -3.10
CA MET A 158 -26.45 -9.76 -1.66
C MET A 158 -26.19 -8.32 -1.30
N ASP A 159 -25.74 -7.49 -2.23
CA ASP A 159 -25.30 -6.09 -2.09
C ASP A 159 -24.08 -5.89 -1.18
N SER A 160 -23.86 -6.74 -0.20
CA SER A 160 -22.72 -6.64 0.71
C SER A 160 -22.22 -8.01 1.17
N PHE A 161 -20.97 -8.04 1.61
CA PHE A 161 -20.33 -9.21 2.19
C PHE A 161 -19.39 -8.76 3.31
N VAL A 162 -19.30 -9.56 4.38
CA VAL A 162 -18.37 -9.29 5.49
C VAL A 162 -17.11 -10.13 5.31
N LEU A 163 -16.00 -9.46 5.00
CA LEU A 163 -14.67 -10.08 5.00
C LEU A 163 -14.23 -10.35 6.43
N ARG A 164 -13.67 -11.56 6.63
CA ARG A 164 -13.03 -11.91 7.90
C ARG A 164 -11.63 -11.30 7.93
N ALA A 165 -11.45 -10.32 8.79
CA ALA A 165 -10.19 -9.65 9.09
C ALA A 165 -10.10 -9.48 10.61
N PRO A 166 -8.98 -9.02 11.20
CA PRO A 166 -8.90 -8.68 12.61
C PRO A 166 -10.06 -7.78 13.08
N ARG A 167 -10.40 -6.79 12.25
CA ARG A 167 -11.66 -6.07 12.33
C ARG A 167 -12.54 -6.53 11.15
N PRO A 168 -13.74 -7.11 11.39
CA PRO A 168 -14.66 -7.48 10.31
C PRO A 168 -14.95 -6.28 9.40
N LEU A 169 -14.85 -6.48 8.08
CA LEU A 169 -14.97 -5.42 7.10
C LEU A 169 -16.16 -5.68 6.18
N THR A 170 -17.17 -4.82 6.23
CA THR A 170 -18.30 -4.88 5.29
C THR A 170 -17.86 -4.30 3.95
N VAL A 171 -17.92 -5.12 2.91
CA VAL A 171 -17.62 -4.73 1.53
C VAL A 171 -18.92 -4.71 0.74
N ARG A 172 -19.26 -3.57 0.15
CA ARG A 172 -20.45 -3.40 -0.67
C ARG A 172 -20.17 -3.68 -2.14
N TYR A 173 -21.21 -4.13 -2.86
CA TYR A 173 -21.10 -4.39 -4.29
C TYR A 173 -20.72 -3.11 -5.08
N SER A 174 -21.14 -1.95 -4.61
CA SER A 174 -20.74 -0.66 -5.19
C SER A 174 -19.23 -0.42 -5.19
N LEU A 175 -18.51 -0.89 -4.16
CA LEU A 175 -17.03 -0.86 -4.18
C LEU A 175 -16.48 -1.75 -5.29
N TYR A 176 -17.03 -2.97 -5.47
CA TYR A 176 -16.62 -3.85 -6.57
C TYR A 176 -16.76 -3.16 -7.94
N GLU A 177 -17.87 -2.44 -8.17
CA GLU A 177 -18.08 -1.68 -9.42
C GLU A 177 -17.05 -0.57 -9.60
N GLN A 178 -16.70 0.14 -8.52
CA GLN A 178 -15.64 1.16 -8.53
C GLN A 178 -14.28 0.53 -8.88
N LEU A 179 -13.93 -0.60 -8.27
CA LEU A 179 -12.69 -1.30 -8.55
C LEU A 179 -12.63 -1.83 -9.99
N GLN A 180 -13.74 -2.31 -10.54
CA GLN A 180 -13.83 -2.77 -11.92
C GLN A 180 -13.68 -1.63 -12.93
N SER A 181 -14.14 -0.43 -12.58
CA SER A 181 -14.10 0.75 -13.44
C SER A 181 -12.74 1.47 -13.41
N ASN A 182 -11.90 1.20 -12.40
CA ASN A 182 -10.60 1.85 -12.23
C ASN A 182 -9.47 0.84 -12.49
N ILE A 183 -9.00 0.81 -13.72
CA ILE A 183 -7.99 -0.14 -14.18
C ILE A 183 -6.60 0.42 -13.89
N VAL A 184 -5.79 -0.32 -13.10
CA VAL A 184 -4.38 0.02 -12.81
C VAL A 184 -3.38 -0.80 -13.65
N LEU A 185 -3.85 -1.71 -14.48
CA LEU A 185 -3.02 -2.46 -15.43
C LEU A 185 -2.71 -1.58 -16.65
N THR A 186 -1.94 -0.54 -16.42
CA THR A 186 -1.55 0.48 -17.39
C THR A 186 -0.09 0.89 -17.18
N THR A 187 0.43 1.77 -18.06
CA THR A 187 1.79 2.31 -17.97
C THR A 187 1.85 3.45 -16.97
N TYR A 188 2.88 3.48 -16.15
CA TYR A 188 3.17 4.56 -15.20
C TYR A 188 4.49 5.25 -15.57
N PRO A 189 4.62 6.59 -15.34
CA PRO A 189 5.77 7.37 -15.79
C PRO A 189 6.99 7.31 -14.86
N LEU A 190 6.94 6.50 -13.80
CA LEU A 190 8.05 6.33 -12.87
C LEU A 190 8.38 4.86 -12.65
N PRO A 191 9.65 4.54 -12.37
CA PRO A 191 10.04 3.19 -11.98
C PRO A 191 9.48 2.84 -10.61
N MET A 192 9.14 1.57 -10.38
CA MET A 192 8.72 1.04 -9.10
C MET A 192 9.40 -0.30 -8.80
N LEU A 193 9.60 -0.58 -7.53
CA LEU A 193 9.96 -1.91 -7.08
C LEU A 193 8.68 -2.71 -6.81
N ILE A 194 8.55 -3.85 -7.49
CA ILE A 194 7.42 -4.77 -7.34
C ILE A 194 7.95 -5.98 -6.57
N LEU A 195 7.43 -6.22 -5.38
CA LEU A 195 7.76 -7.39 -4.55
C LEU A 195 6.62 -8.39 -4.60
N GLN A 196 6.92 -9.64 -4.98
CA GLN A 196 5.91 -10.69 -5.13
C GLN A 196 6.38 -11.99 -4.48
N GLY A 197 5.53 -12.59 -3.66
CA GLY A 197 5.80 -13.92 -3.11
C GLY A 197 5.68 -15.00 -4.19
N GLU A 198 6.63 -15.94 -4.21
CA GLU A 198 6.62 -17.05 -5.16
C GLU A 198 5.37 -17.93 -4.99
N LEU A 199 4.95 -18.15 -3.73
CA LEU A 199 3.81 -19.00 -3.36
C LEU A 199 2.53 -18.20 -3.04
N ASP A 200 2.43 -16.96 -3.54
CA ASP A 200 1.23 -16.15 -3.36
C ASP A 200 0.03 -16.79 -4.08
N ASP A 201 -0.96 -17.19 -3.31
CA ASP A 201 -2.19 -17.85 -3.77
C ASP A 201 -3.37 -16.87 -3.99
N PHE A 202 -3.19 -15.58 -3.61
CA PHE A 202 -4.20 -14.53 -3.79
C PHE A 202 -3.98 -13.70 -5.05
N ILE A 203 -2.72 -13.37 -5.35
CA ILE A 203 -2.36 -12.54 -6.50
C ILE A 203 -1.70 -13.42 -7.57
N ARG A 204 -2.30 -13.45 -8.74
CA ARG A 204 -1.82 -14.30 -9.83
C ARG A 204 -0.48 -13.78 -10.36
N MET A 205 0.53 -14.64 -10.38
CA MET A 205 1.86 -14.32 -10.90
C MET A 205 1.81 -13.80 -12.35
N ASP A 206 0.89 -14.32 -13.16
CA ASP A 206 0.74 -13.87 -14.56
C ASP A 206 0.29 -12.41 -14.66
N ASP A 207 -0.56 -11.94 -13.75
CA ASP A 207 -0.99 -10.53 -13.70
C ASP A 207 0.17 -9.63 -13.30
N ILE A 208 1.01 -10.07 -12.37
CA ILE A 208 2.23 -9.36 -11.95
C ILE A 208 3.25 -9.30 -13.10
N ARG A 209 3.47 -10.41 -13.78
CA ARG A 209 4.36 -10.45 -14.96
C ARG A 209 3.84 -9.57 -16.10
N GLN A 210 2.51 -9.53 -16.31
CA GLN A 210 1.89 -8.62 -17.27
C GLN A 210 2.10 -7.18 -16.86
N PHE A 211 1.86 -6.83 -15.60
CA PHE A 211 2.06 -5.49 -15.06
C PHE A 211 3.52 -5.03 -15.21
N ARG A 212 4.48 -5.90 -14.88
CA ARG A 212 5.91 -5.62 -15.08
C ARG A 212 6.28 -5.41 -16.56
N ARG A 213 5.71 -6.20 -17.49
CA ARG A 213 5.96 -6.03 -18.93
C ARG A 213 5.45 -4.70 -19.47
N ILE A 214 4.32 -4.21 -18.95
CA ILE A 214 3.77 -2.89 -19.32
C ILE A 214 4.62 -1.76 -18.73
N ASN A 215 5.23 -1.99 -17.57
CA ASN A 215 6.05 -1.02 -16.82
C ASN A 215 7.54 -1.45 -16.86
N GLU A 216 8.15 -1.41 -18.04
CA GLU A 216 9.50 -1.94 -18.30
C GLU A 216 10.60 -1.32 -17.45
N GLN A 217 10.43 -0.07 -17.03
CA GLN A 217 11.36 0.62 -16.13
C GLN A 217 11.29 0.14 -14.68
N SER A 218 10.23 -0.60 -14.31
CA SER A 218 10.05 -1.13 -12.96
C SER A 218 10.84 -2.42 -12.76
N ARG A 219 11.14 -2.75 -11.51
CA ARG A 219 11.83 -3.97 -11.14
C ARG A 219 10.88 -4.93 -10.43
N LEU A 220 10.78 -6.16 -10.91
CA LEU A 220 10.08 -7.25 -10.23
C LEU A 220 11.10 -8.12 -9.50
N VAL A 221 10.89 -8.30 -8.20
CA VAL A 221 11.61 -9.26 -7.37
C VAL A 221 10.61 -10.29 -6.84
N ILE A 222 10.87 -11.55 -7.15
CA ILE A 222 10.09 -12.68 -6.62
C ILE A 222 10.84 -13.16 -5.38
N ILE A 223 10.16 -13.18 -4.23
CA ILE A 223 10.72 -13.65 -2.97
C ILE A 223 10.50 -15.16 -2.88
N PRO A 224 11.57 -15.96 -2.89
CA PRO A 224 11.47 -17.42 -2.91
C PRO A 224 10.73 -17.96 -1.68
N GLY A 225 9.84 -18.92 -1.88
CA GLY A 225 9.10 -19.58 -0.83
C GLY A 225 8.09 -18.72 -0.08
N ALA A 226 8.00 -17.42 -0.37
CA ALA A 226 7.11 -16.51 0.33
C ALA A 226 5.67 -16.63 -0.16
N SER A 227 4.72 -16.68 0.78
CA SER A 227 3.28 -16.59 0.55
C SER A 227 2.83 -15.12 0.40
N HIS A 228 1.53 -14.88 0.28
CA HIS A 228 0.96 -13.53 0.16
C HIS A 228 1.34 -12.59 1.32
N ARG A 229 1.53 -13.12 2.52
CA ARG A 229 1.79 -12.33 3.74
C ARG A 229 3.26 -12.26 4.12
N PHE A 230 4.15 -12.96 3.43
CA PHE A 230 5.60 -12.99 3.69
C PHE A 230 5.93 -13.37 5.16
N LEU A 231 5.18 -14.32 5.72
CA LEU A 231 5.37 -14.77 7.11
C LEU A 231 6.47 -15.83 7.24
N GLU A 232 7.00 -16.30 6.13
CA GLU A 232 8.04 -17.31 6.07
C GLU A 232 9.39 -16.73 6.56
N GLU A 233 10.19 -17.55 7.22
CA GLU A 233 11.49 -17.15 7.78
C GLU A 233 12.39 -16.49 6.72
N GLY A 234 12.91 -15.32 7.03
CA GLY A 234 13.80 -14.54 6.15
C GLY A 234 13.10 -13.83 4.99
N ALA A 235 11.83 -14.14 4.67
CA ALA A 235 11.12 -13.48 3.58
C ALA A 235 10.89 -11.99 3.88
N TRP A 236 10.55 -11.69 5.12
CA TRP A 236 10.31 -10.31 5.55
C TRP A 236 11.59 -9.49 5.61
N ASP A 237 12.70 -10.08 6.08
CA ASP A 237 14.02 -9.41 6.09
C ASP A 237 14.43 -9.00 4.68
N MET A 238 14.20 -9.86 3.68
CA MET A 238 14.44 -9.52 2.28
C MET A 238 13.57 -8.34 1.80
N VAL A 239 12.30 -8.28 2.21
CA VAL A 239 11.40 -7.16 1.86
C VAL A 239 11.92 -5.85 2.45
N LEU A 240 12.36 -5.85 3.71
CA LEU A 240 12.91 -4.67 4.38
C LEU A 240 14.19 -4.18 3.69
N ASP A 241 15.14 -5.07 3.43
CA ASP A 241 16.41 -4.75 2.77
C ASP A 241 16.17 -4.19 1.36
N LEU A 242 15.36 -4.86 0.55
CA LEU A 242 15.04 -4.42 -0.82
C LEU A 242 14.31 -3.07 -0.83
N THR A 243 13.41 -2.83 0.13
CA THR A 243 12.67 -1.57 0.27
C THR A 243 13.60 -0.44 0.65
N ARG A 244 14.48 -0.67 1.63
CA ARG A 244 15.50 0.30 2.05
C ARG A 244 16.41 0.68 0.89
N ASP A 245 16.97 -0.30 0.19
CA ASP A 245 17.88 -0.09 -0.93
C ASP A 245 17.21 0.68 -2.07
N TRP A 246 15.94 0.36 -2.38
CA TRP A 246 15.17 1.10 -3.36
C TRP A 246 14.95 2.55 -2.97
N PHE A 247 14.60 2.81 -1.72
CA PHE A 247 14.39 4.17 -1.23
C PHE A 247 15.70 4.96 -1.14
N GLU A 248 16.83 4.30 -0.95
CA GLU A 248 18.13 4.95 -0.89
C GLU A 248 18.70 5.23 -2.27
N PHE A 249 18.74 4.24 -3.15
CA PHE A 249 19.51 4.28 -4.39
C PHE A 249 18.67 4.25 -5.67
N GLU A 250 17.35 4.02 -5.59
CA GLU A 250 16.48 3.66 -6.73
C GLU A 250 17.02 2.46 -7.54
N GLN A 251 17.94 1.72 -6.97
CA GLN A 251 18.55 0.54 -7.55
C GLN A 251 18.57 -0.54 -6.49
N VAL A 252 18.07 -1.69 -6.84
CA VAL A 252 18.30 -2.88 -6.05
C VAL A 252 19.57 -3.53 -6.62
N LEU A 253 20.63 -3.56 -5.84
CA LEU A 253 21.79 -4.37 -6.15
C LEU A 253 21.40 -5.84 -5.95
N LEU A 254 20.72 -6.40 -6.94
CA LEU A 254 20.69 -7.85 -7.04
C LEU A 254 22.07 -8.28 -7.58
N THR A 255 22.91 -8.80 -6.73
CA THR A 255 23.82 -9.86 -7.13
C THR A 255 22.93 -10.92 -7.76
N ASP A 256 23.13 -11.19 -9.05
CA ASP A 256 22.42 -12.14 -9.88
C ASP A 256 21.90 -13.36 -9.09
N ALA A 257 20.64 -13.31 -8.66
CA ALA A 257 19.88 -14.49 -8.29
C ALA A 257 18.98 -14.78 -9.49
N ILE A 258 19.41 -15.77 -10.21
CA ILE A 258 18.87 -16.41 -11.41
C ILE A 258 17.43 -16.84 -11.22
#